data_96570d6b77d1835f487e8291def40f68
#
_entry.id   96570d6b77d1835f487e8291def40f68
#
_cell.length_a   1.000
_cell.length_b   1.000
_cell.length_c   1.000
_cell.angle_alpha   90.00
_cell.angle_beta   90.00
_cell.angle_gamma   90.00
#
_symmetry.space_group_name_H-M   'P 1'
#
loop_
_entity.id
_entity.type
_entity.pdbx_description
1 polymer ?
#
loop_
_entity_poly.entity_id
_entity_poly.type
_entity_poly.pdbx_seq_one_letter_code
_entity_poly.pdbx_strand_id
1 'polypeptide(L)'
;MSFTRRQILSAAAAAAFTMSAPAVFAADRRVRIAVGGKALYYYLPISIAERLGYFKDEGLDVQIIDFQGGSRSLQAVVGGSADIVSGAFEHTISMQTRGQAMQSFVLQGRAPQVVFAVSNKTMPDYKSLTDLRGKKIGVTAPGSSSQVLANFVLGQAGVKPSEVSFIGVGASSAAVAAMRSGQIDAFTNLDPVIATLERDNLIRIVADTRKVDESDKIFGGPMVAGCLYAPTRYITKNPEIIQGLTNAVVRADKWLAKATAEELTATVPESYFLGNKAIYIDGFLKNRPALSKDGIVPDGAPVISLKALQSVNPKMAGFKVDLDAVYTNKFAIEANKRYPA
;
A
#
# COMPACT_ATOMS: atom_id res chain seq x y z
N MET A 1 44.60 55.09 31.90
CA MET A 1 43.19 55.29 31.75
C MET A 1 42.47 54.20 32.54
N SER A 2 41.89 54.53 33.69
CA SER A 2 41.22 53.56 34.56
C SER A 2 39.71 53.54 34.22
N PHE A 3 39.24 52.41 33.81
CA PHE A 3 37.78 52.19 33.56
C PHE A 3 37.05 52.09 34.92
N THR A 4 35.98 52.85 35.08
CA THR A 4 35.20 52.84 36.31
C THR A 4 34.26 51.60 36.37
N ARG A 5 34.03 51.08 37.61
CA ARG A 5 33.17 49.92 37.88
C ARG A 5 31.78 50.01 37.20
N ARG A 6 31.27 51.22 36.95
CA ARG A 6 29.99 51.47 36.27
C ARG A 6 30.01 51.17 34.78
N GLN A 7 31.17 51.35 34.12
CA GLN A 7 31.31 51.08 32.66
C GLN A 7 31.47 49.58 32.38
N ILE A 8 31.97 48.81 33.34
CA ILE A 8 32.09 47.34 33.23
C ILE A 8 30.72 46.66 33.41
N LEU A 9 29.85 47.22 34.28
CA LEU A 9 28.50 46.68 34.49
C LEU A 9 27.54 46.97 33.35
N SER A 10 27.71 48.05 32.60
CA SER A 10 26.91 48.38 31.42
C SER A 10 27.31 47.54 30.18
N ALA A 11 28.55 47.10 30.07
CA ALA A 11 29.02 46.22 29.01
C ALA A 11 28.55 44.74 29.20
N ALA A 12 28.39 44.30 30.44
CA ALA A 12 27.90 42.95 30.76
C ALA A 12 26.39 42.78 30.55
N ALA A 13 25.59 43.87 30.66
CA ALA A 13 24.17 43.87 30.44
C ALA A 13 23.75 43.83 28.94
N ALA A 14 24.65 44.34 28.06
CA ALA A 14 24.41 44.32 26.60
C ALA A 14 24.75 42.96 25.95
N ALA A 15 25.55 42.11 26.59
CA ALA A 15 25.92 40.79 26.06
C ALA A 15 24.93 39.67 26.40
N ALA A 16 23.93 39.92 27.27
CA ALA A 16 22.94 38.91 27.71
C ALA A 16 21.67 38.86 26.85
N PHE A 17 21.55 39.71 25.81
CA PHE A 17 20.32 39.81 24.99
C PHE A 17 20.41 39.14 23.62
N THR A 18 21.44 38.39 23.29
CA THR A 18 21.65 37.85 21.95
C THR A 18 21.70 36.32 21.86
N MET A 19 21.09 35.58 22.79
CA MET A 19 20.98 34.13 22.66
C MET A 19 19.64 33.57 23.16
N SER A 20 18.52 34.19 22.72
CA SER A 20 17.25 33.53 22.69
C SER A 20 16.88 33.36 21.21
N ALA A 21 17.62 32.50 20.49
CA ALA A 21 17.03 31.84 19.34
C ALA A 21 15.82 31.09 19.90
N PRO A 22 14.59 31.32 19.37
CA PRO A 22 13.47 30.48 19.75
C PRO A 22 13.91 29.07 19.44
N ALA A 23 13.91 28.19 20.44
CA ALA A 23 13.93 26.77 20.20
C ALA A 23 12.70 26.54 19.32
N VAL A 24 12.91 26.43 18.02
CA VAL A 24 11.91 25.88 17.12
C VAL A 24 11.71 24.48 17.67
N PHE A 25 10.65 24.30 18.47
CA PHE A 25 10.14 22.98 18.78
C PHE A 25 9.99 22.32 17.42
N ALA A 26 10.93 21.47 17.05
CA ALA A 26 10.75 20.56 15.95
C ALA A 26 9.50 19.79 16.33
N ALA A 27 8.38 20.14 15.70
CA ALA A 27 7.12 19.41 15.87
C ALA A 27 7.50 17.93 15.72
N ASP A 28 7.04 17.08 16.61
CA ASP A 28 7.35 15.65 16.56
C ASP A 28 6.90 15.13 15.18
N ARG A 29 7.86 15.06 14.23
CA ARG A 29 7.64 14.65 12.85
C ARG A 29 7.67 13.13 12.74
N ARG A 30 7.43 12.43 13.86
CA ARG A 30 7.28 10.99 13.88
C ARG A 30 5.97 10.60 13.22
N VAL A 31 6.04 9.68 12.26
CA VAL A 31 4.89 9.18 11.51
C VAL A 31 4.88 7.66 11.52
N ARG A 32 3.78 7.06 11.93
CA ARG A 32 3.59 5.61 11.92
C ARG A 32 2.78 5.22 10.68
N ILE A 33 3.39 4.45 9.78
CA ILE A 33 2.74 3.92 8.58
C ILE A 33 2.41 2.45 8.79
N ALA A 34 1.13 2.10 8.74
CA ALA A 34 0.65 0.72 8.81
C ALA A 34 0.65 0.07 7.42
N VAL A 35 1.21 -1.14 7.31
CA VAL A 35 1.24 -1.94 6.08
C VAL A 35 0.70 -3.34 6.32
N GLY A 36 0.25 -4.01 5.26
CA GLY A 36 -0.35 -5.34 5.33
C GLY A 36 0.51 -6.45 4.72
N GLY A 37 1.84 -6.43 4.96
CA GLY A 37 2.80 -7.36 4.42
C GLY A 37 4.00 -6.63 3.80
N LYS A 38 4.89 -6.09 4.62
CA LYS A 38 5.99 -5.18 4.23
C LYS A 38 6.87 -5.72 3.09
N ALA A 39 7.00 -7.04 2.97
CA ALA A 39 7.82 -7.69 1.94
C ALA A 39 7.16 -7.78 0.55
N LEU A 40 5.87 -7.46 0.42
CA LEU A 40 5.16 -7.50 -0.86
C LEU A 40 5.60 -6.35 -1.77
N TYR A 41 5.64 -6.58 -3.09
CA TYR A 41 5.99 -5.53 -4.06
C TYR A 41 5.02 -4.34 -4.02
N TYR A 42 3.79 -4.59 -3.64
CA TYR A 42 2.77 -3.59 -3.37
C TYR A 42 3.24 -2.47 -2.43
N TYR A 43 4.13 -2.79 -1.47
CA TYR A 43 4.68 -1.86 -0.49
C TYR A 43 6.14 -1.46 -0.78
N LEU A 44 6.69 -1.86 -1.93
CA LEU A 44 8.07 -1.49 -2.28
C LEU A 44 8.33 0.01 -2.26
N PRO A 45 7.44 0.88 -2.78
CA PRO A 45 7.72 2.31 -2.78
C PRO A 45 8.07 2.87 -1.40
N ILE A 46 7.33 2.50 -0.34
CA ILE A 46 7.67 2.97 1.00
C ILE A 46 8.90 2.27 1.59
N SER A 47 9.14 1.01 1.24
CA SER A 47 10.34 0.29 1.67
C SER A 47 11.60 0.89 1.03
N ILE A 48 11.55 1.26 -0.24
CA ILE A 48 12.64 1.97 -0.93
C ILE A 48 12.84 3.36 -0.36
N ALA A 49 11.77 4.12 -0.12
CA ALA A 49 11.85 5.44 0.51
C ALA A 49 12.51 5.38 1.89
N GLU A 50 12.18 4.35 2.70
CA GLU A 50 12.83 4.10 4.00
C GLU A 50 14.32 3.76 3.82
N ARG A 51 14.66 2.80 2.94
CA ARG A 51 16.00 2.27 2.76
C ARG A 51 16.99 3.26 2.15
N LEU A 52 16.52 4.08 1.22
CA LEU A 52 17.31 5.13 0.57
C LEU A 52 17.30 6.46 1.34
N GLY A 53 16.65 6.52 2.51
CA GLY A 53 16.63 7.69 3.37
C GLY A 53 15.74 8.83 2.91
N TYR A 54 14.86 8.63 1.92
CA TYR A 54 14.03 9.70 1.34
C TYR A 54 13.08 10.34 2.35
N PHE A 55 12.60 9.60 3.36
CA PHE A 55 11.82 10.18 4.45
C PHE A 55 12.65 11.11 5.33
N LYS A 56 13.92 10.72 5.60
CA LYS A 56 14.85 11.54 6.39
C LYS A 56 15.24 12.83 5.66
N ASP A 57 15.41 12.76 4.33
CA ASP A 57 15.67 13.93 3.49
C ASP A 57 14.54 14.98 3.58
N GLU A 58 13.31 14.53 3.82
CA GLU A 58 12.13 15.38 4.04
C GLU A 58 11.94 15.74 5.53
N GLY A 59 12.91 15.40 6.39
CA GLY A 59 12.89 15.69 7.82
C GLY A 59 11.86 14.88 8.61
N LEU A 60 11.47 13.68 8.13
CA LEU A 60 10.48 12.82 8.75
C LEU A 60 11.14 11.63 9.46
N ASP A 61 10.68 11.34 10.69
CA ASP A 61 10.97 10.09 11.41
C ASP A 61 9.81 9.10 11.14
N VAL A 62 9.98 8.22 10.15
CA VAL A 62 8.93 7.28 9.72
C VAL A 62 9.17 5.90 10.31
N GLN A 63 8.15 5.37 10.98
CA GLN A 63 8.10 3.99 11.44
C GLN A 63 7.08 3.19 10.61
N ILE A 64 7.55 2.19 9.86
CA ILE A 64 6.67 1.28 9.11
C ILE A 64 6.35 0.06 9.98
N ILE A 65 5.06 -0.14 10.28
CA ILE A 65 4.56 -1.21 11.15
C ILE A 65 3.77 -2.22 10.31
N ASP A 66 4.18 -3.49 10.34
CA ASP A 66 3.55 -4.56 9.54
C ASP A 66 2.45 -5.28 10.34
N PHE A 67 1.21 -5.26 9.79
CA PHE A 67 0.01 -5.88 10.37
C PHE A 67 -0.42 -7.17 9.64
N GLN A 68 0.35 -7.65 8.69
CA GLN A 68 0.09 -8.90 7.94
C GLN A 68 -1.25 -8.94 7.18
N GLY A 69 -1.78 -7.78 6.77
CA GLY A 69 -2.99 -7.70 5.97
C GLY A 69 -3.58 -6.29 5.91
N GLY A 70 -4.02 -5.84 4.74
CA GLY A 70 -4.44 -4.45 4.50
C GLY A 70 -5.61 -3.99 5.38
N SER A 71 -6.60 -4.85 5.64
CA SER A 71 -7.71 -4.50 6.53
C SER A 71 -7.27 -4.31 7.99
N ARG A 72 -6.25 -5.05 8.45
CA ARG A 72 -5.67 -4.88 9.79
C ARG A 72 -4.90 -3.57 9.89
N SER A 73 -4.19 -3.19 8.83
CA SER A 73 -3.51 -1.89 8.74
C SER A 73 -4.50 -0.72 8.83
N LEU A 74 -5.62 -0.83 8.10
CA LEU A 74 -6.70 0.16 8.20
C LEU A 74 -7.27 0.24 9.63
N GLN A 75 -7.52 -0.91 10.27
CA GLN A 75 -8.01 -0.95 11.65
C GLN A 75 -7.03 -0.30 12.63
N ALA A 76 -5.71 -0.46 12.43
CA ALA A 76 -4.69 0.19 13.25
C ALA A 76 -4.77 1.71 13.18
N VAL A 77 -5.02 2.29 12.01
CA VAL A 77 -5.18 3.74 11.84
C VAL A 77 -6.52 4.23 12.40
N VAL A 78 -7.61 3.51 12.17
CA VAL A 78 -8.91 3.84 12.77
C VAL A 78 -8.86 3.80 14.29
N GLY A 79 -8.11 2.84 14.87
CA GLY A 79 -7.90 2.69 16.30
C GLY A 79 -6.80 3.59 16.90
N GLY A 80 -6.10 4.42 16.08
CA GLY A 80 -5.07 5.34 16.55
C GLY A 80 -3.70 4.69 16.85
N SER A 81 -3.48 3.42 16.51
CA SER A 81 -2.19 2.74 16.65
C SER A 81 -1.20 3.11 15.55
N ALA A 82 -1.67 3.66 14.45
CA ALA A 82 -0.88 4.23 13.37
C ALA A 82 -1.56 5.50 12.83
N ASP A 83 -0.84 6.27 12.03
CA ASP A 83 -1.29 7.58 11.53
C ASP A 83 -1.71 7.52 10.08
N ILE A 84 -1.00 6.74 9.28
CA ILE A 84 -1.13 6.59 7.81
C ILE A 84 -1.28 5.11 7.50
N VAL A 85 -2.08 4.78 6.49
CA VAL A 85 -2.10 3.45 5.88
C VAL A 85 -1.34 3.54 4.56
N SER A 86 -0.40 2.63 4.33
CA SER A 86 -0.05 2.21 2.99
C SER A 86 -0.93 1.00 2.67
N GLY A 87 -1.84 1.14 1.72
CA GLY A 87 -2.85 0.11 1.48
C GLY A 87 -3.73 0.41 0.27
N ALA A 88 -4.88 -0.25 0.21
CA ALA A 88 -5.72 -0.26 -0.95
C ALA A 88 -6.59 1.00 -1.08
N PHE A 89 -6.61 1.58 -2.28
CA PHE A 89 -7.38 2.79 -2.61
C PHE A 89 -8.87 2.63 -2.32
N GLU A 90 -9.46 1.48 -2.62
CA GLU A 90 -10.88 1.22 -2.39
C GLU A 90 -11.30 1.27 -0.91
N HIS A 91 -10.35 1.23 0.01
CA HIS A 91 -10.64 1.47 1.43
C HIS A 91 -11.12 2.90 1.68
N THR A 92 -10.61 3.90 0.95
CA THR A 92 -11.07 5.30 1.09
C THR A 92 -12.53 5.45 0.71
N ILE A 93 -12.98 4.67 -0.29
CA ILE A 93 -14.36 4.63 -0.75
C ILE A 93 -15.24 3.88 0.27
N SER A 94 -14.84 2.66 0.65
CA SER A 94 -15.64 1.80 1.53
C SER A 94 -15.83 2.37 2.93
N MET A 95 -14.89 3.16 3.43
CA MET A 95 -14.96 3.77 4.75
C MET A 95 -16.01 4.87 4.85
N GLN A 96 -16.45 5.47 3.74
CA GLN A 96 -17.57 6.43 3.74
C GLN A 96 -18.87 5.77 4.22
N THR A 97 -19.10 4.48 3.93
CA THR A 97 -20.28 3.74 4.44
C THR A 97 -20.29 3.59 5.96
N ARG A 98 -19.17 3.88 6.62
CA ARG A 98 -18.99 3.83 8.07
C ARG A 98 -18.87 5.24 8.68
N GLY A 99 -19.14 6.29 7.89
CA GLY A 99 -18.97 7.68 8.31
C GLY A 99 -17.52 8.09 8.57
N GLN A 100 -16.55 7.37 8.00
CA GLN A 100 -15.12 7.63 8.17
C GLN A 100 -14.57 8.28 6.90
N ALA A 101 -14.22 9.56 6.97
CA ALA A 101 -13.59 10.28 5.86
C ALA A 101 -12.10 9.94 5.78
N MET A 102 -11.74 9.13 4.79
CA MET A 102 -10.37 8.77 4.45
C MET A 102 -10.02 9.33 3.07
N GLN A 103 -8.78 9.82 2.89
CA GLN A 103 -8.34 10.38 1.61
C GLN A 103 -6.96 9.85 1.23
N SER A 104 -6.81 9.39 -0.01
CA SER A 104 -5.52 9.06 -0.62
C SER A 104 -4.81 10.34 -1.07
N PHE A 105 -3.48 10.40 -0.91
CA PHE A 105 -2.68 11.57 -1.26
C PHE A 105 -1.45 11.27 -2.14
N VAL A 106 -1.10 10.00 -2.31
CA VAL A 106 -0.09 9.54 -3.28
C VAL A 106 -0.34 8.08 -3.66
N LEU A 107 -0.29 7.79 -4.96
CA LEU A 107 -0.45 6.46 -5.51
C LEU A 107 0.89 5.73 -5.54
N GLN A 108 0.91 4.43 -5.20
CA GLN A 108 2.06 3.54 -5.26
C GLN A 108 1.90 2.47 -6.35
N GLY A 109 0.66 2.12 -6.70
CA GLY A 109 0.35 1.07 -7.65
C GLY A 109 -0.83 1.40 -8.55
N ARG A 110 -0.61 1.24 -9.87
CA ARG A 110 -1.59 1.51 -10.95
C ARG A 110 -2.53 0.33 -11.22
N ALA A 111 -2.23 -0.84 -10.65
CA ALA A 111 -3.04 -2.05 -10.72
C ALA A 111 -3.02 -2.75 -9.36
N PRO A 112 -3.98 -3.65 -9.04
CA PRO A 112 -4.07 -4.32 -7.75
C PRO A 112 -2.88 -5.19 -7.40
N GLN A 113 -2.14 -5.73 -8.39
CA GLN A 113 -1.01 -6.65 -8.21
C GLN A 113 -1.40 -7.94 -7.45
N VAL A 114 -2.68 -8.22 -7.36
CA VAL A 114 -3.25 -9.40 -6.70
C VAL A 114 -3.52 -10.48 -7.74
N VAL A 115 -3.17 -11.71 -7.42
CA VAL A 115 -3.44 -12.89 -8.25
C VAL A 115 -4.45 -13.78 -7.55
N PHE A 116 -5.47 -14.25 -8.28
CA PHE A 116 -6.34 -15.33 -7.84
C PHE A 116 -5.86 -16.63 -8.46
N ALA A 117 -5.56 -17.62 -7.64
CA ALA A 117 -5.06 -18.93 -8.08
C ALA A 117 -5.73 -20.07 -7.32
N VAL A 118 -5.78 -21.25 -7.95
CA VAL A 118 -6.25 -22.51 -7.36
C VAL A 118 -5.09 -23.45 -7.09
N SER A 119 -5.24 -24.28 -6.07
CA SER A 119 -4.25 -25.30 -5.70
C SER A 119 -4.23 -26.46 -6.70
N ASN A 120 -3.08 -26.77 -7.27
CA ASN A 120 -2.92 -27.96 -8.08
C ASN A 120 -3.03 -29.24 -7.24
N LYS A 121 -2.79 -29.17 -5.93
CA LYS A 121 -2.85 -30.30 -5.00
C LYS A 121 -4.26 -30.68 -4.61
N THR A 122 -5.11 -29.69 -4.22
CA THR A 122 -6.46 -29.96 -3.69
C THR A 122 -7.54 -29.76 -4.74
N MET A 123 -7.22 -29.16 -5.89
CA MET A 123 -8.10 -28.88 -7.01
C MET A 123 -7.50 -29.35 -8.35
N PRO A 124 -7.01 -30.62 -8.46
CA PRO A 124 -6.36 -31.10 -9.69
C PRO A 124 -7.31 -31.05 -10.90
N ASP A 125 -8.59 -31.30 -10.69
CA ASP A 125 -9.64 -31.35 -11.72
C ASP A 125 -10.38 -30.04 -11.91
N TYR A 126 -9.87 -28.91 -11.37
CA TYR A 126 -10.49 -27.59 -11.51
C TYR A 126 -10.74 -27.23 -12.99
N LYS A 127 -11.97 -26.86 -13.32
CA LYS A 127 -12.40 -26.45 -14.66
C LYS A 127 -12.95 -25.04 -14.71
N SER A 128 -13.63 -24.60 -13.65
CA SER A 128 -14.32 -23.31 -13.62
C SER A 128 -14.45 -22.76 -12.21
N LEU A 129 -14.78 -21.46 -12.12
CA LEU A 129 -15.00 -20.79 -10.84
C LEU A 129 -16.12 -21.42 -10.01
N THR A 130 -17.10 -22.09 -10.64
CA THR A 130 -18.20 -22.75 -9.92
C THR A 130 -17.73 -23.95 -9.09
N ASP A 131 -16.56 -24.54 -9.43
CA ASP A 131 -15.95 -25.63 -8.66
C ASP A 131 -15.45 -25.19 -7.29
N LEU A 132 -15.38 -23.87 -7.08
CA LEU A 132 -14.96 -23.27 -5.81
C LEU A 132 -16.09 -23.19 -4.77
N ARG A 133 -17.34 -23.56 -5.10
CA ARG A 133 -18.40 -23.64 -4.10
C ARG A 133 -18.04 -24.65 -3.00
N GLY A 134 -18.23 -24.25 -1.74
CA GLY A 134 -17.86 -25.03 -0.55
C GLY A 134 -16.35 -25.07 -0.25
N LYS A 135 -15.50 -24.41 -1.05
CA LYS A 135 -14.04 -24.46 -0.91
C LYS A 135 -13.51 -23.38 0.04
N LYS A 136 -12.28 -23.62 0.51
CA LYS A 136 -11.51 -22.71 1.37
C LYS A 136 -10.64 -21.81 0.53
N ILE A 137 -10.90 -20.51 0.58
CA ILE A 137 -10.16 -19.51 -0.18
C ILE A 137 -9.30 -18.68 0.77
N GLY A 138 -7.98 -18.79 0.64
CA GLY A 138 -7.03 -17.97 1.37
C GLY A 138 -7.06 -16.52 0.90
N VAL A 139 -7.03 -15.58 1.83
CA VAL A 139 -6.87 -14.13 1.57
C VAL A 139 -5.80 -13.58 2.51
N THR A 140 -5.20 -12.43 2.21
CA THR A 140 -4.21 -11.85 3.11
C THR A 140 -4.81 -11.58 4.49
N ALA A 141 -5.99 -10.98 4.53
CA ALA A 141 -6.86 -10.90 5.71
C ALA A 141 -8.31 -10.69 5.25
N PRO A 142 -9.33 -11.16 5.99
CA PRO A 142 -10.71 -10.83 5.69
C PRO A 142 -10.94 -9.32 5.64
N GLY A 143 -11.62 -8.83 4.58
CA GLY A 143 -11.86 -7.41 4.33
C GLY A 143 -10.70 -6.67 3.63
N SER A 144 -9.60 -7.33 3.27
CA SER A 144 -8.53 -6.77 2.46
C SER A 144 -8.87 -6.78 0.96
N SER A 145 -8.12 -6.02 0.14
CA SER A 145 -8.26 -5.98 -1.34
C SER A 145 -8.15 -7.36 -1.99
N SER A 146 -7.35 -8.26 -1.39
CA SER A 146 -7.29 -9.66 -1.85
C SER A 146 -8.65 -10.35 -1.77
N GLN A 147 -9.45 -10.12 -0.73
CA GLN A 147 -10.83 -10.64 -0.68
C GLN A 147 -11.76 -9.91 -1.66
N VAL A 148 -11.57 -8.61 -1.88
CA VAL A 148 -12.36 -7.85 -2.87
C VAL A 148 -12.17 -8.45 -4.25
N LEU A 149 -10.92 -8.73 -4.67
CA LEU A 149 -10.65 -9.40 -5.95
C LEU A 149 -11.29 -10.80 -5.99
N ALA A 150 -11.15 -11.61 -4.93
CA ALA A 150 -11.75 -12.93 -4.89
C ALA A 150 -13.27 -12.86 -5.09
N ASN A 151 -13.95 -11.99 -4.35
CA ASN A 151 -15.39 -11.80 -4.48
C ASN A 151 -15.79 -11.31 -5.87
N PHE A 152 -15.01 -10.40 -6.46
CA PHE A 152 -15.25 -9.86 -7.80
C PHE A 152 -15.18 -10.98 -8.86
N VAL A 153 -14.11 -11.76 -8.84
CA VAL A 153 -13.89 -12.84 -9.81
C VAL A 153 -14.92 -13.96 -9.63
N LEU A 154 -15.21 -14.39 -8.41
CA LEU A 154 -16.24 -15.37 -8.10
C LEU A 154 -17.63 -14.91 -8.54
N GLY A 155 -17.93 -13.63 -8.33
CA GLY A 155 -19.19 -13.02 -8.72
C GLY A 155 -19.45 -13.08 -10.22
N GLN A 156 -18.42 -13.03 -11.07
CA GLN A 156 -18.53 -13.19 -12.53
C GLN A 156 -19.12 -14.56 -12.94
N ALA A 157 -18.89 -15.59 -12.12
CA ALA A 157 -19.46 -16.93 -12.31
C ALA A 157 -20.70 -17.19 -11.43
N GLY A 158 -21.27 -16.16 -10.80
CA GLY A 158 -22.43 -16.29 -9.92
C GLY A 158 -22.15 -17.03 -8.62
N VAL A 159 -20.89 -17.15 -8.19
CA VAL A 159 -20.53 -17.73 -6.90
C VAL A 159 -20.57 -16.64 -5.83
N LYS A 160 -21.45 -16.80 -4.85
CA LYS A 160 -21.64 -15.82 -3.78
C LYS A 160 -20.56 -15.98 -2.68
N PRO A 161 -20.19 -14.90 -1.97
CA PRO A 161 -19.26 -14.99 -0.85
C PRO A 161 -19.68 -15.97 0.26
N SER A 162 -20.99 -16.19 0.43
CA SER A 162 -21.54 -17.16 1.40
C SER A 162 -21.40 -18.62 0.99
N GLU A 163 -21.03 -18.88 -0.28
CA GLU A 163 -20.85 -20.24 -0.81
C GLU A 163 -19.39 -20.72 -0.69
N VAL A 164 -18.49 -19.90 -0.15
CA VAL A 164 -17.06 -20.20 0.07
C VAL A 164 -16.64 -19.85 1.49
N SER A 165 -15.51 -20.37 1.95
CA SER A 165 -14.93 -20.04 3.25
C SER A 165 -13.67 -19.21 3.08
N PHE A 166 -13.67 -17.93 3.48
CA PHE A 166 -12.48 -17.10 3.44
C PHE A 166 -11.60 -17.30 4.68
N ILE A 167 -10.32 -17.61 4.47
CA ILE A 167 -9.32 -17.86 5.51
C ILE A 167 -8.19 -16.84 5.39
N GLY A 168 -7.92 -16.11 6.47
CA GLY A 168 -6.76 -15.19 6.53
C GLY A 168 -5.47 -16.00 6.63
N VAL A 169 -4.64 -15.97 5.59
CA VAL A 169 -3.36 -16.69 5.51
C VAL A 169 -2.14 -15.77 5.58
N GLY A 170 -2.38 -14.44 5.66
CA GLY A 170 -1.30 -13.45 5.61
C GLY A 170 -0.71 -13.26 4.22
N ALA A 171 0.46 -12.62 4.18
CA ALA A 171 1.14 -12.17 2.97
C ALA A 171 2.65 -12.51 3.01
N SER A 172 3.00 -13.67 3.54
CA SER A 172 4.37 -14.09 3.80
C SER A 172 4.55 -15.60 3.57
N SER A 173 5.63 -16.18 4.08
CA SER A 173 5.89 -17.62 4.06
C SER A 173 4.75 -18.46 4.65
N ALA A 174 3.94 -17.90 5.56
CA ALA A 174 2.75 -18.58 6.09
C ALA A 174 1.70 -18.86 5.00
N ALA A 175 1.49 -17.92 4.05
CA ALA A 175 0.60 -18.14 2.91
C ALA A 175 1.12 -19.23 1.97
N VAL A 176 2.45 -19.27 1.74
CA VAL A 176 3.11 -20.35 0.98
C VAL A 176 2.89 -21.70 1.65
N ALA A 177 3.08 -21.77 2.97
CA ALA A 177 2.89 -23.01 3.74
C ALA A 177 1.43 -23.49 3.71
N ALA A 178 0.44 -22.58 3.85
CA ALA A 178 -0.98 -22.91 3.80
C ALA A 178 -1.38 -23.54 2.45
N MET A 179 -0.84 -23.02 1.33
CA MET A 179 -1.08 -23.58 0.01
C MET A 179 -0.39 -24.96 -0.15
N ARG A 180 0.89 -25.06 0.22
CA ARG A 180 1.66 -26.33 0.12
C ARG A 180 1.04 -27.46 0.94
N SER A 181 0.57 -27.18 2.13
CA SER A 181 -0.06 -28.19 3.00
C SER A 181 -1.44 -28.63 2.51
N GLY A 182 -2.12 -27.82 1.68
CA GLY A 182 -3.50 -28.04 1.25
C GLY A 182 -4.54 -27.59 2.28
N GLN A 183 -4.18 -26.65 3.16
CA GLN A 183 -5.13 -26.02 4.10
C GLN A 183 -6.16 -25.16 3.40
N ILE A 184 -5.83 -24.67 2.20
CA ILE A 184 -6.69 -23.86 1.33
C ILE A 184 -6.72 -24.46 -0.08
N ASP A 185 -7.86 -24.30 -0.76
CA ASP A 185 -8.11 -24.85 -2.09
C ASP A 185 -7.80 -23.83 -3.20
N ALA A 186 -7.97 -22.56 -2.88
CA ALA A 186 -7.63 -21.43 -3.73
C ALA A 186 -7.14 -20.28 -2.85
N PHE A 187 -6.58 -19.26 -3.44
CA PHE A 187 -6.25 -18.04 -2.69
C PHE A 187 -6.12 -16.82 -3.59
N THR A 188 -6.20 -15.65 -2.98
CA THR A 188 -5.75 -14.39 -3.56
C THR A 188 -4.59 -13.84 -2.74
N ASN A 189 -3.48 -13.63 -3.40
CA ASN A 189 -2.26 -13.11 -2.78
C ASN A 189 -1.44 -12.29 -3.79
N LEU A 190 -0.28 -11.84 -3.37
CA LEU A 190 0.62 -10.97 -4.12
C LEU A 190 2.02 -11.59 -4.20
N ASP A 191 2.86 -11.05 -5.07
CA ASP A 191 4.28 -11.42 -5.10
C ASP A 191 5.04 -10.81 -3.89
N PRO A 192 6.04 -11.54 -3.39
CA PRO A 192 6.70 -12.73 -3.96
C PRO A 192 6.04 -14.08 -3.64
N VAL A 193 4.93 -14.13 -2.87
CA VAL A 193 4.22 -15.38 -2.51
C VAL A 193 3.78 -16.13 -3.77
N ILE A 194 3.16 -15.43 -4.72
CA ILE A 194 2.67 -16.00 -5.98
C ILE A 194 3.83 -16.57 -6.80
N ALA A 195 4.88 -15.79 -7.07
CA ALA A 195 6.02 -16.25 -7.86
C ALA A 195 6.69 -17.50 -7.27
N THR A 196 6.74 -17.61 -5.93
CA THR A 196 7.26 -18.81 -5.26
C THR A 196 6.42 -20.04 -5.57
N LEU A 197 5.09 -19.93 -5.51
CA LEU A 197 4.19 -21.06 -5.75
C LEU A 197 4.02 -21.40 -7.23
N GLU A 198 4.10 -20.40 -8.12
CA GLU A 198 4.14 -20.60 -9.59
C GLU A 198 5.35 -21.45 -9.98
N ARG A 199 6.55 -21.06 -9.52
CA ARG A 199 7.78 -21.79 -9.81
C ARG A 199 7.70 -23.26 -9.35
N ASP A 200 7.12 -23.50 -8.18
CA ASP A 200 7.01 -24.84 -7.62
C ASP A 200 5.84 -25.64 -8.25
N ASN A 201 5.16 -25.08 -9.25
CA ASN A 201 3.98 -25.65 -9.92
C ASN A 201 2.87 -26.08 -8.95
N LEU A 202 2.68 -25.31 -7.86
CA LEU A 202 1.70 -25.62 -6.81
C LEU A 202 0.34 -24.97 -7.06
N ILE A 203 0.29 -24.03 -7.99
CA ILE A 203 -0.92 -23.22 -8.28
C ILE A 203 -1.17 -23.10 -9.78
N ARG A 204 -2.43 -22.90 -10.12
CA ARG A 204 -2.92 -22.48 -11.43
C ARG A 204 -3.56 -21.11 -11.30
N ILE A 205 -3.09 -20.13 -12.07
CA ILE A 205 -3.64 -18.77 -12.07
C ILE A 205 -5.01 -18.77 -12.73
N VAL A 206 -5.96 -18.09 -12.11
CA VAL A 206 -7.34 -17.89 -12.57
C VAL A 206 -7.57 -16.45 -13.00
N ALA A 207 -7.06 -15.48 -12.23
CA ALA A 207 -7.07 -14.06 -12.57
C ALA A 207 -5.76 -13.41 -12.11
N ASP A 208 -5.18 -12.56 -12.97
CA ASP A 208 -3.89 -11.91 -12.73
C ASP A 208 -4.01 -10.41 -12.93
N THR A 209 -3.83 -9.64 -11.87
CA THR A 209 -3.85 -8.17 -11.93
C THR A 209 -2.46 -7.55 -11.74
N ARG A 210 -1.38 -8.31 -11.97
CA ARG A 210 0.01 -7.81 -11.95
C ARG A 210 0.35 -6.94 -13.15
N LYS A 211 -0.43 -7.04 -14.24
CA LYS A 211 -0.30 -6.22 -15.44
C LYS A 211 -1.49 -5.26 -15.54
N VAL A 212 -1.22 -4.03 -15.95
CA VAL A 212 -2.25 -3.00 -16.04
C VAL A 212 -3.33 -3.37 -17.05
N ASP A 213 -2.96 -3.82 -18.25
CA ASP A 213 -3.88 -4.20 -19.32
C ASP A 213 -4.77 -5.40 -18.96
N GLU A 214 -4.22 -6.39 -18.24
CA GLU A 214 -5.00 -7.53 -17.75
C GLU A 214 -5.97 -7.09 -16.62
N SER A 215 -5.50 -6.25 -15.72
CA SER A 215 -6.34 -5.64 -14.68
C SER A 215 -7.49 -4.84 -15.29
N ASP A 216 -7.20 -4.01 -16.29
CA ASP A 216 -8.20 -3.19 -16.97
C ASP A 216 -9.28 -4.05 -17.66
N LYS A 217 -8.91 -5.19 -18.24
CA LYS A 217 -9.86 -6.16 -18.80
C LYS A 217 -10.76 -6.77 -17.72
N ILE A 218 -10.18 -7.14 -16.56
CA ILE A 218 -10.91 -7.75 -15.44
C ILE A 218 -11.94 -6.77 -14.88
N PHE A 219 -11.55 -5.51 -14.65
CA PHE A 219 -12.39 -4.52 -13.97
C PHE A 219 -13.17 -3.59 -14.92
N GLY A 220 -12.89 -3.64 -16.22
CA GLY A 220 -13.50 -2.76 -17.21
C GLY A 220 -12.93 -1.35 -17.22
N GLY A 221 -11.68 -1.18 -16.77
CA GLY A 221 -10.95 0.09 -16.75
C GLY A 221 -9.92 0.18 -15.64
N PRO A 222 -9.28 1.36 -15.44
CA PRO A 222 -8.17 1.53 -14.52
C PRO A 222 -8.58 1.28 -13.06
N MET A 223 -8.17 0.14 -12.51
CA MET A 223 -8.34 -0.22 -11.10
C MET A 223 -7.04 0.04 -10.35
N VAL A 224 -6.93 1.21 -9.73
CA VAL A 224 -5.76 1.54 -8.89
C VAL A 224 -5.83 0.83 -7.54
N ALA A 225 -4.68 0.69 -6.88
CA ALA A 225 -4.63 -0.04 -5.63
C ALA A 225 -3.72 0.57 -4.57
N GLY A 226 -2.42 0.28 -4.59
CA GLY A 226 -1.48 0.76 -3.59
C GLY A 226 -1.44 2.28 -3.50
N CYS A 227 -1.72 2.83 -2.33
CA CYS A 227 -1.61 4.27 -2.08
C CYS A 227 -1.29 4.54 -0.60
N LEU A 228 -0.80 5.74 -0.29
CA LEU A 228 -0.86 6.26 1.06
C LEU A 228 -2.17 7.01 1.26
N TYR A 229 -2.88 6.68 2.33
CA TYR A 229 -4.10 7.36 2.73
C TYR A 229 -4.19 7.52 4.25
N ALA A 230 -4.95 8.52 4.68
CA ALA A 230 -5.15 8.83 6.09
C ALA A 230 -6.55 9.41 6.33
N PRO A 231 -6.99 9.55 7.60
CA PRO A 231 -8.15 10.36 7.91
C PRO A 231 -8.00 11.77 7.33
N THR A 232 -9.00 12.27 6.62
CA THR A 232 -8.96 13.60 5.96
C THR A 232 -8.55 14.70 6.94
N ARG A 233 -9.00 14.61 8.20
CA ARG A 233 -8.60 15.54 9.26
C ARG A 233 -7.09 15.55 9.54
N TYR A 234 -6.43 14.38 9.42
CA TYR A 234 -4.98 14.28 9.62
C TYR A 234 -4.23 14.97 8.48
N ILE A 235 -4.67 14.75 7.24
CA ILE A 235 -4.10 15.36 6.02
C ILE A 235 -4.20 16.89 6.10
N THR A 236 -5.38 17.40 6.45
CA THR A 236 -5.64 18.84 6.57
C THR A 236 -4.80 19.50 7.67
N LYS A 237 -4.57 18.76 8.76
CA LYS A 237 -3.85 19.29 9.95
C LYS A 237 -2.33 19.25 9.79
N ASN A 238 -1.81 18.36 8.92
CA ASN A 238 -0.39 18.10 8.77
C ASN A 238 0.08 18.17 7.30
N PRO A 239 -0.22 19.24 6.54
CA PRO A 239 0.05 19.30 5.10
C PRO A 239 1.53 19.18 4.76
N GLU A 240 2.44 19.66 5.61
CA GLU A 240 3.89 19.54 5.41
C GLU A 240 4.37 18.09 5.56
N ILE A 241 3.84 17.34 6.54
CA ILE A 241 4.14 15.92 6.70
C ILE A 241 3.65 15.14 5.48
N ILE A 242 2.43 15.42 5.03
CA ILE A 242 1.84 14.76 3.85
C ILE A 242 2.65 15.07 2.59
N GLN A 243 3.10 16.32 2.41
CA GLN A 243 3.96 16.67 1.28
C GLN A 243 5.30 15.94 1.35
N GLY A 244 5.95 15.88 2.51
CA GLY A 244 7.21 15.16 2.70
C GLY A 244 7.08 13.66 2.43
N LEU A 245 6.00 13.01 2.92
CA LEU A 245 5.70 11.61 2.62
C LEU A 245 5.49 11.39 1.11
N THR A 246 4.75 12.28 0.47
CA THR A 246 4.49 12.22 -0.97
C THR A 246 5.77 12.39 -1.78
N ASN A 247 6.62 13.35 -1.42
CA ASN A 247 7.92 13.56 -2.05
C ASN A 247 8.79 12.30 -1.99
N ALA A 248 8.87 11.67 -0.83
CA ALA A 248 9.65 10.45 -0.62
C ALA A 248 9.13 9.27 -1.46
N VAL A 249 7.79 9.10 -1.53
CA VAL A 249 7.18 8.02 -2.31
C VAL A 249 7.34 8.26 -3.81
N VAL A 250 7.12 9.47 -4.31
CA VAL A 250 7.31 9.79 -5.75
C VAL A 250 8.76 9.57 -6.18
N ARG A 251 9.75 9.91 -5.32
CA ARG A 251 11.17 9.58 -5.58
C ARG A 251 11.39 8.08 -5.65
N ALA A 252 10.81 7.32 -4.74
CA ALA A 252 10.91 5.85 -4.73
C ALA A 252 10.25 5.20 -5.94
N ASP A 253 9.08 5.69 -6.37
CA ASP A 253 8.40 5.23 -7.59
C ASP A 253 9.27 5.45 -8.82
N LYS A 254 9.89 6.64 -8.96
CA LYS A 254 10.81 6.97 -10.05
C LYS A 254 12.08 6.12 -10.03
N TRP A 255 12.60 5.84 -8.84
CA TRP A 255 13.75 4.95 -8.66
C TRP A 255 13.40 3.52 -9.08
N LEU A 256 12.26 2.97 -8.62
CA LEU A 256 11.78 1.62 -8.95
C LEU A 256 11.52 1.43 -10.45
N ALA A 257 11.10 2.48 -11.15
CA ALA A 257 10.89 2.45 -12.59
C ALA A 257 12.18 2.18 -13.38
N LYS A 258 13.35 2.56 -12.84
CA LYS A 258 14.67 2.50 -13.49
C LYS A 258 15.63 1.48 -12.87
N ALA A 259 15.39 1.07 -11.62
CA ALA A 259 16.30 0.24 -10.83
C ALA A 259 16.67 -1.06 -11.54
N THR A 260 17.94 -1.41 -11.52
CA THR A 260 18.43 -2.73 -11.95
C THR A 260 18.09 -3.79 -10.91
N ALA A 261 18.22 -5.06 -11.29
CA ALA A 261 18.03 -6.18 -10.37
C ALA A 261 19.05 -6.14 -9.20
N GLU A 262 20.28 -5.73 -9.50
CA GLU A 262 21.37 -5.60 -8.53
C GLU A 262 21.06 -4.49 -7.52
N GLU A 263 20.68 -3.30 -7.99
CA GLU A 263 20.30 -2.16 -7.15
C GLU A 263 19.12 -2.51 -6.24
N LEU A 264 18.06 -3.13 -6.79
CA LEU A 264 16.91 -3.56 -6.01
C LEU A 264 17.31 -4.50 -4.89
N THR A 265 18.06 -5.55 -5.23
CA THR A 265 18.42 -6.59 -4.25
C THR A 265 19.51 -6.16 -3.26
N ALA A 266 20.28 -5.13 -3.56
CA ALA A 266 21.19 -4.48 -2.61
C ALA A 266 20.44 -3.56 -1.64
N THR A 267 19.28 -3.03 -2.04
CA THR A 267 18.52 -2.06 -1.26
C THR A 267 17.53 -2.73 -0.29
N VAL A 268 16.79 -3.76 -0.75
CA VAL A 268 15.78 -4.42 0.08
C VAL A 268 16.40 -5.42 1.07
N PRO A 269 15.76 -5.69 2.23
CA PRO A 269 16.21 -6.71 3.15
C PRO A 269 16.17 -8.12 2.55
N GLU A 270 17.13 -8.97 2.88
CA GLU A 270 17.20 -10.37 2.42
C GLU A 270 15.92 -11.16 2.76
N SER A 271 15.30 -10.86 3.89
CA SER A 271 14.03 -11.48 4.31
C SER A 271 12.88 -11.32 3.31
N TYR A 272 12.97 -10.35 2.38
CA TYR A 272 11.96 -10.15 1.33
C TYR A 272 12.03 -11.20 0.23
N PHE A 273 13.17 -11.87 0.06
CA PHE A 273 13.38 -12.85 -1.01
C PHE A 273 12.64 -14.17 -0.77
N LEU A 274 12.04 -14.39 0.39
CA LEU A 274 11.43 -15.68 0.78
C LEU A 274 12.35 -16.88 0.52
N GLY A 275 13.67 -16.69 0.69
CA GLY A 275 14.70 -17.70 0.48
C GLY A 275 15.18 -17.86 -0.96
N ASN A 276 14.68 -17.07 -1.93
CA ASN A 276 15.13 -17.15 -3.32
C ASN A 276 15.18 -15.79 -4.03
N LYS A 277 16.41 -15.26 -4.15
CA LYS A 277 16.69 -13.98 -4.78
C LYS A 277 16.27 -13.92 -6.27
N ALA A 278 16.49 -15.00 -7.03
CA ALA A 278 16.16 -15.01 -8.46
C ALA A 278 14.64 -14.91 -8.69
N ILE A 279 13.85 -15.64 -7.89
CA ILE A 279 12.38 -15.56 -7.96
C ILE A 279 11.89 -14.18 -7.58
N TYR A 280 12.52 -13.56 -6.58
CA TYR A 280 12.19 -12.20 -6.18
C TYR A 280 12.43 -11.22 -7.33
N ILE A 281 13.54 -11.33 -8.07
CA ILE A 281 13.84 -10.49 -9.23
C ILE A 281 12.80 -10.72 -10.34
N ASP A 282 12.53 -11.96 -10.71
CA ASP A 282 11.58 -12.29 -11.77
C ASP A 282 10.16 -11.78 -11.44
N GLY A 283 9.73 -11.97 -10.20
CA GLY A 283 8.46 -11.47 -9.72
C GLY A 283 8.39 -9.93 -9.75
N PHE A 284 9.47 -9.25 -9.36
CA PHE A 284 9.54 -7.79 -9.45
C PHE A 284 9.41 -7.29 -10.90
N LEU A 285 10.12 -7.91 -11.83
CA LEU A 285 10.06 -7.51 -13.24
C LEU A 285 8.64 -7.67 -13.82
N LYS A 286 7.90 -8.70 -13.41
CA LYS A 286 6.49 -8.88 -13.77
C LYS A 286 5.58 -7.78 -13.18
N ASN A 287 5.86 -7.34 -11.95
CA ASN A 287 5.05 -6.34 -11.23
C ASN A 287 5.44 -4.89 -11.53
N ARG A 288 6.67 -4.62 -11.99
CA ARG A 288 7.18 -3.25 -12.24
C ARG A 288 6.22 -2.39 -13.06
N PRO A 289 5.56 -2.86 -14.14
CA PRO A 289 4.62 -2.04 -14.93
C PRO A 289 3.39 -1.58 -14.13
N ALA A 290 3.03 -2.30 -13.07
CA ALA A 290 1.90 -1.98 -12.20
C ALA A 290 2.25 -0.98 -11.09
N LEU A 291 3.53 -0.67 -10.87
CA LEU A 291 3.93 0.38 -9.94
C LEU A 291 3.60 1.76 -10.52
N SER A 292 3.32 2.70 -9.64
CA SER A 292 3.13 4.10 -10.03
C SER A 292 4.42 4.68 -10.61
N LYS A 293 4.30 5.70 -11.47
CA LYS A 293 5.45 6.42 -12.02
C LYS A 293 5.59 7.81 -11.42
N ASP A 294 4.51 8.35 -10.87
CA ASP A 294 4.37 9.76 -10.51
C ASP A 294 3.51 10.01 -9.27
N GLY A 295 2.94 8.97 -8.68
CA GLY A 295 2.08 9.10 -7.49
C GLY A 295 0.67 9.62 -7.76
N ILE A 296 0.28 9.84 -9.03
CA ILE A 296 -0.98 10.47 -9.41
C ILE A 296 -2.07 9.41 -9.61
N VAL A 297 -3.23 9.62 -9.01
CA VAL A 297 -4.44 8.83 -9.26
C VAL A 297 -4.98 9.24 -10.64
N PRO A 298 -5.07 8.33 -11.63
CA PRO A 298 -5.55 8.66 -12.96
C PRO A 298 -7.06 8.87 -13.00
N ASP A 299 -7.51 9.68 -13.97
CA ASP A 299 -8.93 9.93 -14.21
C ASP A 299 -9.68 8.60 -14.44
N GLY A 300 -10.92 8.53 -13.92
CA GLY A 300 -11.77 7.35 -14.03
C GLY A 300 -11.47 6.24 -13.01
N ALA A 301 -10.28 6.16 -12.42
CA ALA A 301 -9.93 5.12 -11.47
C ALA A 301 -10.84 5.07 -10.23
N PRO A 302 -11.26 6.18 -9.60
CA PRO A 302 -12.20 6.16 -8.49
C PRO A 302 -13.56 5.56 -8.87
N VAL A 303 -14.02 5.80 -10.10
CA VAL A 303 -15.29 5.27 -10.63
C VAL A 303 -15.21 3.76 -10.80
N ILE A 304 -14.10 3.23 -11.36
CA ILE A 304 -13.89 1.79 -11.52
C ILE A 304 -13.79 1.11 -10.16
N SER A 305 -13.05 1.70 -9.20
CA SER A 305 -12.94 1.19 -7.83
C SER A 305 -14.30 1.14 -7.12
N LEU A 306 -15.15 2.17 -7.30
CA LEU A 306 -16.51 2.17 -6.77
C LEU A 306 -17.37 1.07 -7.40
N LYS A 307 -17.36 0.92 -8.73
CA LYS A 307 -18.10 -0.13 -9.43
C LYS A 307 -17.69 -1.53 -8.95
N ALA A 308 -16.40 -1.78 -8.81
CA ALA A 308 -15.88 -3.04 -8.29
C ALA A 308 -16.38 -3.31 -6.85
N LEU A 309 -16.35 -2.32 -5.98
CA LEU A 309 -16.88 -2.46 -4.62
C LEU A 309 -18.40 -2.70 -4.60
N GLN A 310 -19.17 -1.98 -5.41
CA GLN A 310 -20.62 -2.12 -5.47
C GLN A 310 -21.04 -3.51 -5.94
N SER A 311 -20.27 -4.13 -6.86
CA SER A 311 -20.58 -5.47 -7.36
C SER A 311 -20.39 -6.59 -6.33
N VAL A 312 -19.58 -6.35 -5.29
CA VAL A 312 -19.20 -7.38 -4.29
C VAL A 312 -19.66 -7.07 -2.86
N ASN A 313 -20.14 -5.86 -2.60
CA ASN A 313 -20.54 -5.42 -1.26
C ASN A 313 -21.97 -4.86 -1.26
N PRO A 314 -22.96 -5.61 -0.78
CA PRO A 314 -24.34 -5.15 -0.73
C PRO A 314 -24.56 -3.84 0.03
N LYS A 315 -23.70 -3.52 1.00
CA LYS A 315 -23.76 -2.26 1.76
C LYS A 315 -23.42 -1.03 0.91
N MET A 316 -22.75 -1.24 -0.23
CA MET A 316 -22.44 -0.18 -1.18
C MET A 316 -23.58 0.08 -2.18
N ALA A 317 -24.54 -0.85 -2.30
CA ALA A 317 -25.69 -0.70 -3.18
C ALA A 317 -26.56 0.48 -2.69
N GLY A 318 -26.76 1.48 -3.55
CA GLY A 318 -27.56 2.68 -3.23
C GLY A 318 -26.87 3.69 -2.31
N PHE A 319 -25.66 3.42 -1.78
CA PHE A 319 -24.91 4.41 -1.02
C PHE A 319 -24.29 5.44 -1.96
N LYS A 320 -24.56 6.73 -1.71
CA LYS A 320 -23.97 7.83 -2.48
C LYS A 320 -22.57 8.13 -1.96
N VAL A 321 -21.56 7.73 -2.74
CA VAL A 321 -20.15 8.00 -2.45
C VAL A 321 -19.75 9.34 -3.02
N ASP A 322 -19.04 10.15 -2.22
CA ASP A 322 -18.36 11.34 -2.69
C ASP A 322 -16.96 10.94 -3.18
N LEU A 323 -16.79 10.81 -4.50
CA LEU A 323 -15.52 10.41 -5.12
C LEU A 323 -14.47 11.52 -5.10
N ASP A 324 -14.85 12.79 -5.00
CA ASP A 324 -13.90 13.90 -4.92
C ASP A 324 -13.23 13.96 -3.53
N ALA A 325 -13.91 13.43 -2.51
CA ALA A 325 -13.38 13.38 -1.15
C ALA A 325 -12.40 12.22 -0.89
N VAL A 326 -12.35 11.18 -1.77
CA VAL A 326 -11.55 9.97 -1.50
C VAL A 326 -10.09 10.10 -1.88
N TYR A 327 -9.69 11.11 -2.63
CA TYR A 327 -8.30 11.34 -3.01
C TYR A 327 -7.96 12.80 -3.24
N THR A 328 -6.67 13.10 -3.34
CA THR A 328 -6.16 14.38 -3.82
C THR A 328 -4.83 14.18 -4.52
N ASN A 329 -4.68 14.73 -5.72
CA ASN A 329 -3.43 14.68 -6.49
C ASN A 329 -2.51 15.90 -6.21
N LYS A 330 -2.95 16.88 -5.40
CA LYS A 330 -2.21 18.14 -5.21
C LYS A 330 -0.77 17.94 -4.73
N PHE A 331 -0.55 17.00 -3.80
CA PHE A 331 0.76 16.74 -3.23
C PHE A 331 1.67 15.99 -4.21
N ALA A 332 1.11 15.04 -4.98
CA ALA A 332 1.85 14.32 -6.01
C ALA A 332 2.24 15.24 -7.18
N ILE A 333 1.36 16.16 -7.59
CA ILE A 333 1.67 17.18 -8.60
C ILE A 333 2.84 18.04 -8.14
N GLU A 334 2.85 18.50 -6.88
CA GLU A 334 3.94 19.31 -6.35
C GLU A 334 5.24 18.51 -6.21
N ALA A 335 5.16 17.26 -5.76
CA ALA A 335 6.31 16.36 -5.69
C ALA A 335 6.96 16.15 -7.06
N ASN A 336 6.18 16.03 -8.13
CA ASN A 336 6.70 15.86 -9.49
C ASN A 336 7.40 17.13 -10.02
N LYS A 337 6.96 18.31 -9.62
CA LYS A 337 7.68 19.57 -9.94
C LYS A 337 9.03 19.63 -9.22
N ARG A 338 9.08 19.23 -7.95
CA ARG A 338 10.28 19.26 -7.13
C ARG A 338 11.28 18.16 -7.54
N TYR A 339 10.80 17.01 -7.94
CA TYR A 339 11.61 15.86 -8.34
C TYR A 339 11.18 15.41 -9.76
N PRO A 340 11.62 16.09 -10.81
CA PRO A 340 11.32 15.69 -12.19
C PRO A 340 11.89 14.30 -12.52
N ALA A 341 11.45 13.70 -13.64
CA ALA A 341 11.81 12.32 -14.05
C ALA A 341 13.30 12.20 -14.46
#